data_3f5b847c574b5cb817ae165d5016c9ff
#
_entry.id   3f5b847c574b5cb817ae165d5016c9ff
#
_cell.length_a   1.000
_cell.length_b   1.000
_cell.length_c   1.000
_cell.angle_alpha   90.00
_cell.angle_beta   90.00
_cell.angle_gamma   90.00
#
_symmetry.space_group_name_H-M   'P 1'
#
loop_
_entity.id
_entity.type
_entity.pdbx_description
1 polymer ?
#
loop_
_entity_poly.entity_id
_entity_poly.type
_entity_poly.pdbx_seq_one_letter_code
_entity_poly.pdbx_strand_id
1 'polypeptide(L)'
;MRLLTLKILEPLPGLVLPEMAADHGPEEAARRYRAIAVTTLRQLRGLADARLRLLVTPEDAHEAIRFWLLPRLADRWSAEDGVFRTDGWEIDFGGGIDEYTVQATGEILCPFLGARWVHAGLLGLGRTVRHVVGPGAEGSEYFRAHAAHAPDDIPPRMLPELPIIRKSHHWTQALDSALGPALKRAWEEESD
;
A
#
# COMPACT_ATOMS: atom_id res chain seq x y z
N MET A 1 -11.68 -6.42 15.16
CA MET A 1 -10.76 -5.39 14.66
C MET A 1 -10.54 -5.60 13.16
N ARG A 2 -10.25 -4.56 12.36
CA ARG A 2 -9.99 -4.67 10.92
C ARG A 2 -8.50 -4.44 10.64
N LEU A 3 -7.94 -5.18 9.69
CA LEU A 3 -6.54 -5.09 9.29
C LEU A 3 -6.43 -4.83 7.79
N LEU A 4 -5.64 -3.83 7.39
CA LEU A 4 -5.16 -3.65 6.03
C LEU A 4 -3.69 -4.02 5.97
N THR A 5 -3.32 -4.99 5.17
CA THR A 5 -1.93 -5.39 4.94
C THR A 5 -1.47 -4.92 3.57
N LEU A 6 -0.35 -4.21 3.52
CA LEU A 6 0.38 -3.89 2.29
C LEU A 6 1.72 -4.63 2.30
N LYS A 7 2.03 -5.31 1.22
CA LYS A 7 3.36 -5.90 1.03
C LYS A 7 4.32 -4.84 0.52
N ILE A 8 5.43 -4.64 1.23
CA ILE A 8 6.48 -3.70 0.86
C ILE A 8 7.81 -4.41 0.67
N LEU A 9 8.46 -4.14 -0.46
CA LEU A 9 9.79 -4.67 -0.77
C LEU A 9 10.86 -3.69 -0.33
N GLU A 10 12.02 -4.20 0.05
CA GLU A 10 13.20 -3.37 0.20
C GLU A 10 13.53 -2.70 -1.14
N PRO A 11 13.60 -1.35 -1.20
CA PRO A 11 13.70 -0.63 -2.48
C PRO A 11 15.13 -0.58 -3.01
N LEU A 12 15.77 -1.75 -3.14
CA LEU A 12 17.11 -1.87 -3.69
C LEU A 12 17.10 -1.90 -5.22
N PRO A 13 18.10 -1.26 -5.87
CA PRO A 13 18.28 -1.34 -7.31
C PRO A 13 18.33 -2.78 -7.81
N GLY A 14 17.54 -3.09 -8.84
CA GLY A 14 17.45 -4.42 -9.43
C GLY A 14 16.47 -5.37 -8.75
N LEU A 15 15.94 -5.06 -7.57
CA LEU A 15 14.96 -5.91 -6.87
C LEU A 15 13.51 -5.46 -7.06
N VAL A 16 13.30 -4.22 -7.47
CA VAL A 16 11.96 -3.63 -7.62
C VAL A 16 11.72 -3.15 -9.05
N LEU A 17 10.46 -3.22 -9.50
CA LEU A 17 10.00 -2.71 -10.80
C LEU A 17 10.90 -3.15 -11.99
N PRO A 18 11.06 -4.45 -12.26
CA PRO A 18 12.03 -4.95 -13.25
C PRO A 18 11.77 -4.45 -14.68
N GLU A 19 10.51 -4.29 -15.08
CA GLU A 19 10.17 -3.73 -16.40
C GLU A 19 10.59 -2.25 -16.51
N MET A 20 10.37 -1.47 -15.45
CA MET A 20 10.79 -0.07 -15.39
C MET A 20 12.33 0.07 -15.30
N ALA A 21 12.98 -0.88 -14.62
CA ALA A 21 14.44 -0.93 -14.55
C ALA A 21 15.08 -1.22 -15.91
N ALA A 22 14.42 -2.01 -16.76
CA ALA A 22 14.87 -2.25 -18.13
C ALA A 22 14.83 -0.97 -18.99
N ASP A 23 13.85 -0.08 -18.77
CA ASP A 23 13.69 1.16 -19.53
C ASP A 23 14.59 2.30 -19.04
N HIS A 24 14.80 2.42 -17.71
CA HIS A 24 15.38 3.61 -17.07
C HIS A 24 16.57 3.31 -16.16
N GLY A 25 16.95 2.05 -16.02
CA GLY A 25 17.99 1.62 -15.09
C GLY A 25 17.46 1.28 -13.69
N PRO A 26 18.22 0.43 -12.96
CA PRO A 26 17.77 -0.10 -11.68
C PRO A 26 17.68 0.96 -10.56
N GLU A 27 18.55 1.94 -10.53
CA GLU A 27 18.53 3.04 -9.55
C GLU A 27 17.28 3.90 -9.71
N GLU A 28 16.96 4.28 -10.93
CA GLU A 28 15.76 5.09 -11.21
C GLU A 28 14.49 4.29 -10.92
N ALA A 29 14.45 3.01 -11.22
CA ALA A 29 13.32 2.15 -10.87
C ALA A 29 13.13 2.05 -9.35
N ALA A 30 14.21 1.90 -8.59
CA ALA A 30 14.17 1.88 -7.13
C ALA A 30 13.69 3.23 -6.56
N ARG A 31 14.14 4.34 -7.12
CA ARG A 31 13.72 5.69 -6.76
C ARG A 31 12.21 5.89 -7.01
N ARG A 32 11.71 5.48 -8.17
CA ARG A 32 10.27 5.54 -8.49
C ARG A 32 9.46 4.63 -7.59
N TYR A 33 9.95 3.43 -7.28
CA TYR A 33 9.29 2.55 -6.33
C TYR A 33 9.11 3.22 -4.97
N ARG A 34 10.16 3.86 -4.43
CA ARG A 34 10.09 4.60 -3.17
C ARG A 34 9.04 5.71 -3.23
N ALA A 35 9.04 6.51 -4.30
CA ALA A 35 8.07 7.58 -4.50
C ALA A 35 6.62 7.07 -4.56
N ILE A 36 6.37 5.96 -5.27
CA ILE A 36 5.05 5.33 -5.36
C ILE A 36 4.61 4.84 -3.98
N ALA A 37 5.47 4.11 -3.28
CA ALA A 37 5.16 3.55 -1.97
C ALA A 37 4.84 4.64 -0.93
N VAL A 38 5.66 5.68 -0.86
CA VAL A 38 5.41 6.85 0.03
C VAL A 38 4.11 7.55 -0.33
N THR A 39 3.85 7.76 -1.63
CA THR A 39 2.60 8.39 -2.08
C THR A 39 1.39 7.54 -1.71
N THR A 40 1.44 6.22 -1.95
CA THR A 40 0.36 5.28 -1.58
C THR A 40 0.07 5.35 -0.08
N LEU A 41 1.11 5.30 0.74
CA LEU A 41 0.93 5.39 2.20
C LEU A 41 0.35 6.74 2.60
N ARG A 42 0.84 7.86 2.06
CA ARG A 42 0.30 9.19 2.36
C ARG A 42 -1.19 9.32 2.03
N GLN A 43 -1.70 8.59 1.00
CA GLN A 43 -3.14 8.52 0.69
C GLN A 43 -3.95 7.71 1.73
N LEU A 44 -3.29 6.90 2.55
CA LEU A 44 -3.90 6.11 3.62
C LEU A 44 -3.84 6.80 4.98
N ARG A 45 -3.29 8.02 5.06
CA ARG A 45 -3.26 8.79 6.30
C ARG A 45 -4.67 8.99 6.86
N GLY A 46 -4.82 8.80 8.16
CA GLY A 46 -6.12 8.93 8.82
C GLY A 46 -7.05 7.73 8.61
N LEU A 47 -6.51 6.57 8.26
CA LEU A 47 -7.26 5.33 8.20
C LEU A 47 -7.75 4.94 9.62
N ALA A 48 -8.97 5.39 9.97
CA ALA A 48 -9.49 5.28 11.33
C ALA A 48 -10.09 3.90 11.66
N ASP A 49 -10.55 3.17 10.64
CA ASP A 49 -11.36 1.97 10.83
C ASP A 49 -10.57 0.66 10.70
N ALA A 50 -9.28 0.74 10.42
CA ALA A 50 -8.41 -0.42 10.26
C ALA A 50 -6.97 -0.08 10.69
N ARG A 51 -6.29 -1.07 11.27
CA ARG A 51 -4.85 -1.00 11.47
C ARG A 51 -4.14 -1.25 10.14
N LEU A 52 -3.12 -0.46 9.85
CA LEU A 52 -2.24 -0.67 8.71
C LEU A 52 -1.06 -1.56 9.12
N ARG A 53 -0.88 -2.67 8.40
CA ARG A 53 0.28 -3.54 8.54
C ARG A 53 1.14 -3.47 7.27
N LEU A 54 2.44 -3.28 7.44
CA LEU A 54 3.42 -3.40 6.37
C LEU A 54 4.13 -4.75 6.48
N LEU A 55 3.86 -5.63 5.52
CA LEU A 55 4.55 -6.91 5.41
C LEU A 55 5.84 -6.71 4.62
N VAL A 56 6.95 -6.64 5.34
CA VAL A 56 8.27 -6.37 4.78
C VAL A 56 8.87 -7.60 4.11
N THR A 57 9.48 -7.42 2.94
CA THR A 57 10.19 -8.47 2.21
C THR A 57 11.51 -7.90 1.64
N PRO A 58 12.65 -8.52 1.88
CA PRO A 58 12.84 -9.69 2.74
C PRO A 58 12.62 -9.36 4.23
N GLU A 59 12.44 -10.38 5.06
CA GLU A 59 12.08 -10.20 6.47
C GLU A 59 13.15 -9.45 7.28
N ASP A 60 14.41 -9.61 6.96
CA ASP A 60 15.54 -8.92 7.59
C ASP A 60 15.68 -7.45 7.20
N ALA A 61 14.90 -6.94 6.22
CA ALA A 61 14.90 -5.54 5.80
C ALA A 61 14.06 -4.61 6.68
N HIS A 62 13.48 -5.08 7.79
CA HIS A 62 12.59 -4.27 8.64
C HIS A 62 13.22 -2.95 9.11
N GLU A 63 14.49 -2.97 9.53
CA GLU A 63 15.18 -1.75 10.00
C GLU A 63 15.41 -0.77 8.85
N ALA A 64 15.87 -1.27 7.69
CA ALA A 64 16.11 -0.45 6.51
C ALA A 64 14.83 0.23 6.03
N ILE A 65 13.72 -0.53 5.96
CA ILE A 65 12.42 0.01 5.58
C ILE A 65 11.93 1.06 6.57
N ARG A 66 12.01 0.82 7.89
CA ARG A 66 11.61 1.78 8.91
C ARG A 66 12.43 3.06 8.84
N PHE A 67 13.76 2.93 8.73
CA PHE A 67 14.67 4.07 8.63
C PHE A 67 14.40 4.93 7.41
N TRP A 68 14.13 4.30 6.26
CA TRP A 68 13.76 5.02 5.05
C TRP A 68 12.36 5.64 5.14
N LEU A 69 11.35 4.88 5.55
CA LEU A 69 9.94 5.20 5.35
C LEU A 69 9.37 6.16 6.40
N LEU A 70 9.65 5.91 7.70
CA LEU A 70 8.98 6.64 8.78
C LEU A 70 9.22 8.15 8.74
N PRO A 71 10.45 8.67 8.49
CA PRO A 71 10.70 10.10 8.40
C PRO A 71 9.94 10.79 7.25
N ARG A 72 9.60 10.04 6.19
CA ARG A 72 8.84 10.56 5.05
C ARG A 72 7.34 10.65 5.29
N LEU A 73 6.85 9.97 6.31
CA LEU A 73 5.43 9.96 6.66
C LEU A 73 5.13 10.96 7.78
N ALA A 74 6.01 11.10 8.77
CA ALA A 74 5.86 12.06 9.87
C ALA A 74 7.18 12.33 10.57
N ASP A 75 7.29 13.50 11.22
CA ASP A 75 8.50 13.97 11.91
C ASP A 75 8.79 13.22 13.20
N ARG A 76 7.74 12.74 13.89
CA ARG A 76 7.87 12.09 15.20
C ARG A 76 6.99 10.86 15.29
N TRP A 77 7.53 9.83 15.93
CA TRP A 77 6.85 8.57 16.17
C TRP A 77 7.02 8.11 17.61
N SER A 78 5.97 7.55 18.18
CA SER A 78 6.06 6.68 19.35
C SER A 78 6.04 5.23 18.87
N ALA A 79 6.81 4.36 19.54
CA ALA A 79 6.86 2.94 19.20
C ALA A 79 6.58 2.10 20.45
N GLU A 80 5.68 1.13 20.34
CA GLU A 80 5.33 0.18 21.39
C GLU A 80 4.96 -1.15 20.73
N ASP A 81 5.59 -2.24 21.16
CA ASP A 81 5.35 -3.59 20.67
C ASP A 81 5.40 -3.73 19.13
N GLY A 82 6.34 -3.05 18.48
CA GLY A 82 6.50 -3.07 17.03
C GLY A 82 5.47 -2.24 16.26
N VAL A 83 4.56 -1.56 16.94
CA VAL A 83 3.59 -0.65 16.35
C VAL A 83 4.06 0.79 16.51
N PHE A 84 4.12 1.50 15.40
CA PHE A 84 4.52 2.90 15.31
C PHE A 84 3.30 3.79 15.22
N ARG A 85 3.21 4.79 16.09
CA ARG A 85 2.06 5.69 16.21
C ARG A 85 2.48 7.15 16.13
N THR A 86 1.67 7.93 15.44
CA THR A 86 1.69 9.39 15.44
C THR A 86 0.30 9.91 15.06
N ASP A 87 0.13 11.24 15.00
CA ASP A 87 -1.13 11.83 14.58
C ASP A 87 -1.49 11.43 13.13
N GLY A 88 -2.58 10.69 13.00
CA GLY A 88 -3.07 10.15 11.73
C GLY A 88 -2.42 8.85 11.24
N TRP A 89 -1.57 8.19 12.05
CA TRP A 89 -0.93 6.93 11.71
C TRP A 89 -0.93 5.92 12.84
N GLU A 90 -1.21 4.67 12.51
CA GLU A 90 -0.90 3.49 13.31
C GLU A 90 -0.37 2.42 12.35
N ILE A 91 0.95 2.20 12.35
CA ILE A 91 1.62 1.28 11.43
C ILE A 91 2.25 0.14 12.23
N ASP A 92 1.84 -1.09 11.90
CA ASP A 92 2.40 -2.34 12.40
C ASP A 92 3.36 -2.91 11.35
N PHE A 93 4.60 -3.21 11.74
CA PHE A 93 5.60 -3.83 10.86
C PHE A 93 5.66 -5.35 10.99
N GLY A 94 4.62 -5.96 11.51
CA GLY A 94 4.43 -7.40 11.43
C GLY A 94 4.61 -8.16 12.73
N GLY A 95 4.18 -9.39 12.73
CA GLY A 95 4.52 -10.44 13.68
C GLY A 95 3.43 -10.89 14.64
N GLY A 96 2.43 -10.11 14.94
CA GLY A 96 1.34 -10.54 15.82
C GLY A 96 0.28 -11.37 15.08
N ILE A 97 -0.09 -12.52 15.64
CA ILE A 97 -1.33 -13.21 15.26
C ILE A 97 -2.42 -12.47 16.02
N ASP A 98 -3.01 -11.49 15.38
CA ASP A 98 -4.12 -10.77 15.98
C ASP A 98 -5.43 -11.39 15.49
N GLU A 99 -6.41 -11.50 16.37
CA GLU A 99 -7.76 -11.90 16.03
C GLU A 99 -8.50 -10.81 15.25
N TYR A 100 -8.19 -10.69 13.96
CA TYR A 100 -8.91 -9.78 13.09
C TYR A 100 -10.17 -10.44 12.55
N THR A 101 -11.29 -9.77 12.69
CA THR A 101 -12.59 -10.23 12.15
C THR A 101 -12.74 -9.90 10.66
N VAL A 102 -11.95 -8.95 10.17
CA VAL A 102 -11.91 -8.54 8.76
C VAL A 102 -10.45 -8.31 8.38
N GLN A 103 -10.04 -8.94 7.29
CA GLN A 103 -8.71 -8.78 6.73
C GLN A 103 -8.81 -8.22 5.31
N ALA A 104 -7.93 -7.28 5.01
CA ALA A 104 -7.76 -6.73 3.68
C ALA A 104 -6.29 -6.75 3.28
N THR A 105 -6.04 -6.95 2.01
CA THR A 105 -4.74 -6.75 1.38
C THR A 105 -4.84 -5.64 0.36
N GLY A 106 -3.81 -4.82 0.26
CA GLY A 106 -3.71 -3.74 -0.71
C GLY A 106 -2.39 -3.80 -1.47
N GLU A 107 -2.35 -3.15 -2.63
CA GLU A 107 -1.17 -3.06 -3.49
C GLU A 107 -0.43 -1.74 -3.23
N ILE A 108 0.81 -1.82 -2.76
CA ILE A 108 1.66 -0.64 -2.47
C ILE A 108 1.96 0.18 -3.73
N LEU A 109 1.92 -0.44 -4.90
CA LEU A 109 2.14 0.21 -6.19
C LEU A 109 0.88 0.89 -6.77
N CYS A 110 -0.18 1.02 -5.96
CA CYS A 110 -1.42 1.71 -6.34
C CYS A 110 -1.57 3.02 -5.54
N PRO A 111 -0.95 4.15 -5.95
CA PRO A 111 -1.05 5.41 -5.22
C PRO A 111 -2.46 6.01 -5.23
N PHE A 112 -3.37 5.46 -6.05
CA PHE A 112 -4.79 5.80 -6.08
C PHE A 112 -5.60 5.10 -4.99
N LEU A 113 -5.02 4.08 -4.31
CA LEU A 113 -5.61 3.44 -3.15
C LEU A 113 -5.57 4.40 -1.96
N GLY A 114 -6.64 5.17 -1.77
CA GLY A 114 -6.79 6.07 -0.63
C GLY A 114 -7.66 5.48 0.48
N ALA A 115 -7.63 6.09 1.66
CA ALA A 115 -8.42 5.69 2.82
C ALA A 115 -9.92 5.52 2.49
N ARG A 116 -10.47 6.33 1.58
CA ARG A 116 -11.87 6.25 1.12
C ARG A 116 -12.21 4.90 0.49
N TRP A 117 -11.31 4.32 -0.32
CA TRP A 117 -11.56 3.05 -0.99
C TRP A 117 -11.42 1.88 -0.04
N VAL A 118 -10.43 1.94 0.87
CA VAL A 118 -10.29 0.97 1.95
C VAL A 118 -11.54 0.98 2.84
N HIS A 119 -11.99 2.16 3.25
CA HIS A 119 -13.20 2.34 4.04
C HIS A 119 -14.43 1.78 3.31
N ALA A 120 -14.65 2.15 2.04
CA ALA A 120 -15.75 1.64 1.23
C ALA A 120 -15.71 0.11 1.08
N GLY A 121 -14.52 -0.47 0.91
CA GLY A 121 -14.32 -1.92 0.86
C GLY A 121 -14.64 -2.61 2.18
N LEU A 122 -14.15 -2.08 3.28
CA LEU A 122 -14.35 -2.65 4.61
C LEU A 122 -15.78 -2.48 5.13
N LEU A 123 -16.43 -1.33 4.87
CA LEU A 123 -17.84 -1.11 5.21
C LEU A 123 -18.80 -1.99 4.40
N GLY A 124 -18.41 -2.36 3.18
CA GLY A 124 -19.18 -3.24 2.33
C GLY A 124 -19.30 -4.67 2.85
N LEU A 125 -18.38 -5.09 3.73
CA LEU A 125 -18.37 -6.42 4.31
C LEU A 125 -19.42 -6.55 5.41
N GLY A 126 -20.25 -7.56 5.31
CA GLY A 126 -21.34 -7.82 6.24
C GLY A 126 -21.91 -9.22 6.06
N ARG A 127 -23.18 -9.41 6.42
CA ARG A 127 -23.84 -10.73 6.33
C ARG A 127 -24.03 -11.19 4.89
N THR A 128 -24.25 -10.26 3.95
CA THR A 128 -24.58 -10.54 2.54
C THR A 128 -23.38 -10.35 1.59
N VAL A 129 -22.41 -9.51 1.95
CA VAL A 129 -21.18 -9.31 1.19
C VAL A 129 -20.01 -9.82 2.02
N ARG A 130 -19.36 -10.87 1.57
CA ARG A 130 -18.26 -11.53 2.29
C ARG A 130 -16.90 -11.23 1.72
N HIS A 131 -16.86 -10.86 0.44
CA HIS A 131 -15.65 -10.53 -0.31
C HIS A 131 -15.83 -9.20 -1.02
N VAL A 132 -14.77 -8.40 -1.04
CA VAL A 132 -14.69 -7.16 -1.83
C VAL A 132 -13.39 -7.19 -2.60
N VAL A 133 -13.44 -6.85 -3.89
CA VAL A 133 -12.27 -6.83 -4.77
C VAL A 133 -12.19 -5.48 -5.46
N GLY A 134 -11.01 -4.87 -5.43
CA GLY A 134 -10.64 -3.72 -6.22
C GLY A 134 -9.76 -4.16 -7.39
N PRO A 135 -10.31 -4.23 -8.62
CA PRO A 135 -9.56 -4.66 -9.79
C PRO A 135 -8.53 -3.61 -10.20
N GLY A 136 -7.38 -4.07 -10.65
CA GLY A 136 -6.38 -3.30 -11.39
C GLY A 136 -6.36 -3.73 -12.85
N ALA A 137 -5.53 -3.07 -13.65
CA ALA A 137 -5.35 -3.43 -15.05
C ALA A 137 -4.74 -4.84 -15.21
N GLU A 138 -4.96 -5.44 -16.37
CA GLU A 138 -4.37 -6.73 -16.78
C GLU A 138 -4.70 -7.90 -15.82
N GLY A 139 -5.91 -7.89 -15.22
CA GLY A 139 -6.36 -8.95 -14.30
C GLY A 139 -5.70 -8.92 -12.92
N SER A 140 -4.95 -7.87 -12.60
CA SER A 140 -4.41 -7.64 -11.26
C SER A 140 -5.47 -7.12 -10.29
N GLU A 141 -5.13 -7.05 -9.01
CA GLU A 141 -5.99 -6.48 -7.98
C GLU A 141 -5.19 -5.47 -7.16
N TYR A 142 -5.78 -4.31 -6.92
CA TYR A 142 -5.19 -3.33 -6.00
C TYR A 142 -5.70 -3.47 -4.57
N PHE A 143 -6.82 -4.16 -4.38
CA PHE A 143 -7.44 -4.35 -3.07
C PHE A 143 -8.25 -5.64 -3.03
N ARG A 144 -8.15 -6.37 -1.94
CA ARG A 144 -9.00 -7.51 -1.62
C ARG A 144 -9.31 -7.51 -0.14
N ALA A 145 -10.57 -7.66 0.22
CA ALA A 145 -10.99 -7.78 1.60
C ALA A 145 -11.96 -8.94 1.78
N HIS A 146 -11.88 -9.59 2.92
CA HIS A 146 -12.79 -10.68 3.31
C HIS A 146 -13.12 -10.65 4.79
N ALA A 147 -14.32 -11.06 5.13
CA ALA A 147 -14.70 -11.34 6.50
C ALA A 147 -14.19 -12.71 6.94
N ALA A 148 -13.85 -12.87 8.20
CA ALA A 148 -13.45 -14.15 8.76
C ALA A 148 -14.53 -15.21 8.46
N HIS A 149 -14.11 -16.42 8.09
CA HIS A 149 -14.97 -17.55 7.75
C HIS A 149 -15.98 -17.30 6.61
N ALA A 150 -15.61 -16.44 5.65
CA ALA A 150 -16.42 -16.21 4.47
C ALA A 150 -16.42 -17.46 3.57
N PRO A 151 -17.59 -17.99 3.14
CA PRO A 151 -17.62 -19.04 2.13
C PRO A 151 -17.19 -18.50 0.77
N ASP A 152 -16.47 -19.32 -0.01
CA ASP A 152 -15.88 -18.93 -1.29
C ASP A 152 -16.89 -18.85 -2.45
N ASP A 153 -18.11 -19.35 -2.25
CA ASP A 153 -19.17 -19.45 -3.26
C ASP A 153 -19.97 -18.14 -3.47
N ILE A 154 -19.74 -17.13 -2.62
CA ILE A 154 -20.41 -15.83 -2.75
C ILE A 154 -19.58 -14.91 -3.68
N PRO A 155 -20.17 -14.40 -4.77
CA PRO A 155 -19.46 -13.52 -5.67
C PRO A 155 -19.00 -12.25 -4.96
N PRO A 156 -17.78 -11.74 -5.27
CA PRO A 156 -17.25 -10.55 -4.63
C PRO A 156 -18.02 -9.29 -5.05
N ARG A 157 -18.13 -8.33 -4.14
CA ARG A 157 -18.48 -6.96 -4.50
C ARG A 157 -17.27 -6.32 -5.16
N MET A 158 -17.47 -5.75 -6.34
CA MET A 158 -16.41 -5.06 -7.08
C MET A 158 -16.35 -3.59 -6.70
N LEU A 159 -15.13 -3.08 -6.47
CA LEU A 159 -14.81 -1.65 -6.45
C LEU A 159 -14.45 -1.17 -7.87
N PRO A 160 -14.42 0.15 -8.11
CA PRO A 160 -13.89 0.67 -9.37
C PRO A 160 -12.47 0.21 -9.64
N GLU A 161 -12.12 0.06 -10.92
CA GLU A 161 -10.75 -0.21 -11.34
C GLU A 161 -9.83 0.96 -11.03
N LEU A 162 -8.64 0.68 -10.47
CA LEU A 162 -7.60 1.68 -10.24
C LEU A 162 -6.27 1.22 -10.87
N PRO A 163 -5.47 2.17 -11.39
CA PRO A 163 -4.19 1.83 -12.00
C PRO A 163 -3.15 1.42 -10.96
N ILE A 164 -2.37 0.40 -11.30
CA ILE A 164 -1.20 -0.05 -10.55
C ILE A 164 0.04 0.32 -11.37
N ILE A 165 1.01 0.99 -10.74
CA ILE A 165 2.19 1.50 -11.44
C ILE A 165 3.30 0.45 -11.41
N ARG A 166 3.46 -0.32 -12.48
CA ARG A 166 4.53 -1.32 -12.63
C ARG A 166 5.44 -1.04 -13.82
N LYS A 167 4.95 -0.29 -14.82
CA LYS A 167 5.61 -0.02 -16.09
C LYS A 167 5.83 1.48 -16.30
N SER A 168 6.75 1.84 -17.17
CA SER A 168 7.10 3.24 -17.45
C SER A 168 5.92 4.09 -17.93
N HIS A 169 5.06 3.53 -18.78
CA HIS A 169 3.88 4.25 -19.26
C HIS A 169 2.83 4.46 -18.14
N HIS A 170 2.67 3.54 -17.18
CA HIS A 170 1.82 3.75 -16.02
C HIS A 170 2.33 4.90 -15.14
N TRP A 171 3.66 5.01 -14.99
CA TRP A 171 4.28 6.13 -14.28
C TRP A 171 3.95 7.46 -14.96
N THR A 172 4.14 7.55 -16.28
CA THR A 172 3.81 8.76 -17.04
C THR A 172 2.35 9.14 -16.91
N GLN A 173 1.43 8.17 -17.06
CA GLN A 173 -0.01 8.40 -16.87
C GLN A 173 -0.34 8.87 -15.44
N ALA A 174 0.33 8.32 -14.44
CA ALA A 174 0.13 8.75 -13.05
C ALA A 174 0.62 10.18 -12.81
N LEU A 175 1.71 10.61 -13.44
CA LEU A 175 2.19 11.99 -13.38
C LEU A 175 1.22 12.99 -14.01
N ASP A 176 0.48 12.56 -15.04
CA ASP A 176 -0.55 13.38 -15.71
C ASP A 176 -1.89 13.40 -14.96
N SER A 177 -2.01 12.63 -13.88
CA SER A 177 -3.23 12.53 -13.07
C SER A 177 -3.29 13.58 -11.96
N ALA A 178 -4.41 13.62 -11.22
CA ALA A 178 -4.57 14.46 -10.03
C ALA A 178 -3.54 14.16 -8.92
N LEU A 179 -2.93 12.98 -8.91
CA LEU A 179 -1.86 12.61 -7.97
C LEU A 179 -0.46 12.98 -8.47
N GLY A 180 -0.32 13.44 -9.72
CA GLY A 180 0.96 13.79 -10.32
C GLY A 180 1.83 14.71 -9.46
N PRO A 181 1.30 15.83 -8.93
CA PRO A 181 2.07 16.71 -8.05
C PRO A 181 2.60 16.04 -6.77
N ALA A 182 1.79 15.16 -6.15
CA ALA A 182 2.20 14.43 -4.95
C ALA A 182 3.28 13.38 -5.27
N LEU A 183 3.10 12.66 -6.38
CA LEU A 183 4.03 11.65 -6.84
C LEU A 183 5.39 12.27 -7.25
N LYS A 184 5.35 13.41 -7.95
CA LYS A 184 6.55 14.16 -8.34
C LYS A 184 7.32 14.65 -7.11
N ARG A 185 6.62 15.20 -6.11
CA ARG A 185 7.25 15.65 -4.86
C ARG A 185 7.93 14.48 -4.14
N ALA A 186 7.22 13.36 -3.98
CA ALA A 186 7.81 12.17 -3.36
C ALA A 186 9.05 11.67 -4.13
N TRP A 187 9.02 11.72 -5.45
CA TRP A 187 10.17 11.34 -6.29
C TRP A 187 11.36 12.30 -6.15
N GLU A 188 11.12 13.62 -6.01
CA GLU A 188 12.16 14.62 -5.74
C GLU A 188 12.78 14.43 -4.36
N GLU A 189 11.98 14.10 -3.33
CA GLU A 189 12.45 13.78 -1.97
C GLU A 189 13.38 12.54 -1.91
N GLU A 190 13.34 11.66 -2.91
CA GLU A 190 14.19 10.47 -3.00
C GLU A 190 15.52 10.72 -3.75
N SER A 191 15.81 11.97 -4.11
CA SER A 191 17.04 12.35 -4.81
C SER A 191 18.16 12.78 -3.88
N ASP A 192 17.83 13.08 -2.63
CA ASP A 192 18.73 13.53 -1.58
C ASP A 192 19.16 12.35 -0.67
#